data_b52e61556a63b0f74e3c9d9c2f2cf06a
#
_entry.id   b52e61556a63b0f74e3c9d9c2f2cf06a
#
_cell.length_a   1.000
_cell.length_b   1.000
_cell.length_c   1.000
_cell.angle_alpha   90.00
_cell.angle_beta   90.00
_cell.angle_gamma   90.00
#
_symmetry.space_group_name_H-M   'P 1'
#
loop_
_entity.id
_entity.type
_entity.pdbx_description
1 polymer ?
#
loop_
_entity_poly.entity_id
_entity_poly.type
_entity_poly.pdbx_seq_one_letter_code
_entity_poly.pdbx_strand_id
1 'polypeptide(L)' 'HIEHSNSSVYDAYRALVFSIFLNTIEEGGETEFLHQSIRVKPVKGRCVIWPAGFPYVHRGNPPLKDTKYIITSWLSLPMD' A
#
# COMPACT_ATOMS: atom_id res chain seq x y z
N HIS A 1 -7.18 14.25 15.90
CA HIS A 1 -7.60 14.32 16.07
C HIS A 1 -8.08 14.83 16.25
N ILE A 2 -8.06 15.21 16.01
CA ILE A 2 -8.52 15.57 16.12
C ILE A 2 -9.03 15.55 16.31
N GLU A 3 -9.13 15.64 16.22
CA GLU A 3 -9.55 15.51 16.26
C GLU A 3 -10.17 15.21 16.05
N HIS A 4 -10.52 15.24 16.10
CA HIS A 4 -11.00 14.77 15.75
C HIS A 4 -11.53 14.85 14.87
N SER A 5 -12.13 14.63 14.88
CA SER A 5 -12.74 15.11 13.66
C SER A 5 -11.71 15.40 12.59
N ASN A 6 -10.61 15.90 12.96
CA ASN A 6 -9.54 16.22 12.01
C ASN A 6 -9.00 14.96 11.33
N SER A 7 -8.93 13.85 12.03
CA SER A 7 -8.41 12.64 11.41
C SER A 7 -9.33 12.12 10.31
N SER A 8 -10.65 12.20 10.50
CA SER A 8 -11.56 11.75 9.44
C SER A 8 -11.52 12.69 8.23
N VAL A 9 -11.30 13.98 8.43
CA VAL A 9 -11.11 14.91 7.31
C VAL A 9 -9.84 14.55 6.55
N TYR A 10 -8.76 14.26 7.23
CA TYR A 10 -7.52 13.87 6.56
C TYR A 10 -7.69 12.57 5.79
N ASP A 11 -8.41 11.60 6.37
CA ASP A 11 -8.63 10.33 5.69
C ASP A 11 -9.38 10.52 4.37
N ALA A 12 -10.30 11.48 4.32
CA ALA A 12 -11.06 11.76 3.11
C ALA A 12 -10.21 12.31 1.97
N TYR A 13 -9.04 12.84 2.29
CA TYR A 13 -8.16 13.44 1.30
C TYR A 13 -6.94 12.61 0.95
N ARG A 14 -6.86 11.39 1.41
CA ARG A 14 -5.84 10.47 0.95
C ARG A 14 -6.08 10.17 -0.51
N ALA A 15 -5.14 10.55 -1.36
CA ALA A 15 -5.31 10.38 -2.79
C ALA A 15 -4.63 9.13 -3.30
N LEU A 16 -3.41 8.87 -2.83
CA LEU A 16 -2.60 7.76 -3.31
C LEU A 16 -1.96 7.04 -2.13
N VAL A 17 -1.78 5.75 -2.33
CA VAL A 17 -0.99 4.89 -1.42
C VAL A 17 0.21 4.41 -2.21
N PHE A 18 1.36 4.33 -1.57
CA PHE A 18 2.51 3.72 -2.22
C PHE A 18 3.25 2.79 -1.26
N SER A 19 3.85 1.77 -1.84
CA SER A 19 4.67 0.81 -1.12
C SER A 19 5.98 0.60 -1.86
N ILE A 20 7.08 0.58 -1.12
CA ILE A 20 8.39 0.31 -1.68
C ILE A 20 8.93 -0.95 -1.01
N PHE A 21 9.30 -1.93 -1.83
CA PHE A 21 9.89 -3.16 -1.32
C PHE A 21 11.38 -2.93 -1.06
N LEU A 22 11.81 -3.23 0.15
CA LEU A 22 13.19 -3.01 0.56
C LEU A 22 14.09 -4.21 0.31
N ASN A 23 13.50 -5.37 0.06
CA ASN A 23 14.24 -6.56 -0.30
C ASN A 23 13.42 -7.42 -1.25
N THR A 24 14.08 -8.36 -1.91
CA THR A 24 13.43 -9.28 -2.84
C THR A 24 13.04 -10.55 -2.09
N ILE A 25 11.80 -10.98 -2.26
CA ILE A 25 11.30 -12.24 -1.74
C ILE A 25 11.06 -13.17 -2.92
N GLU A 26 11.69 -14.34 -2.90
CA GLU A 26 11.61 -15.28 -4.02
C GLU A 26 10.27 -16.00 -4.07
N GLU A 27 9.69 -16.30 -2.91
CA GLU A 27 8.43 -17.07 -2.85
C GLU A 27 7.47 -16.40 -1.90
N GLY A 28 6.28 -16.09 -2.39
CA GLY A 28 5.28 -15.40 -1.60
C GLY A 28 5.58 -13.91 -1.47
N GLY A 29 4.93 -13.29 -0.51
CA GLY A 29 5.17 -11.89 -0.19
C GLY A 29 4.59 -10.88 -1.17
N GLU A 30 3.81 -11.32 -2.15
CA GLU A 30 3.23 -10.41 -3.14
C GLU A 30 2.22 -9.46 -2.51
N THR A 31 2.07 -8.28 -3.13
CA THR A 31 0.93 -7.43 -2.86
C THR A 31 -0.13 -7.77 -3.89
N GLU A 32 -1.29 -8.14 -3.42
CA GLU A 32 -2.37 -8.60 -4.30
C GLU A 32 -3.53 -7.62 -4.29
N PHE A 33 -3.96 -7.21 -5.48
CA PHE A 33 -5.14 -6.37 -5.66
C PHE A 33 -6.29 -7.27 -6.10
N LEU A 34 -7.29 -7.40 -5.23
CA LEU A 34 -8.31 -8.42 -5.38
C LEU A 34 -9.20 -8.20 -6.59
N HIS A 35 -9.69 -6.97 -6.77
CA HIS A 35 -10.63 -6.69 -7.86
C HIS A 35 -9.96 -6.65 -9.23
N GLN A 36 -8.69 -6.31 -9.28
CA GLN A 36 -7.94 -6.26 -10.52
C GLN A 36 -7.25 -7.58 -10.85
N SER A 37 -7.24 -8.51 -9.90
CA SER A 37 -6.58 -9.82 -10.04
C SER A 37 -5.11 -9.67 -10.40
N ILE A 38 -4.43 -8.74 -9.74
CA ILE A 38 -3.02 -8.45 -9.97
C ILE A 38 -2.23 -8.79 -8.73
N ARG A 39 -1.10 -9.47 -8.91
CA ARG A 39 -0.12 -9.72 -7.86
C ARG A 39 1.18 -9.06 -8.24
N VAL A 40 1.73 -8.27 -7.33
CA VAL A 40 2.99 -7.58 -7.55
C VAL A 40 4.07 -8.25 -6.72
N LYS A 41 5.09 -8.76 -7.39
CA LYS A 41 6.19 -9.45 -6.71
C LYS A 41 7.05 -8.47 -5.94
N PRO A 42 7.49 -8.85 -4.74
CA PRO A 42 8.37 -8.00 -3.93
C PRO A 42 9.80 -8.09 -4.46
N VAL A 43 10.16 -7.10 -5.25
CA VAL A 43 11.50 -6.97 -5.80
C VAL A 43 12.12 -5.71 -5.23
N LYS A 44 13.32 -5.82 -4.70
CA LYS A 44 14.00 -4.71 -4.06
C LYS A 44 13.99 -3.46 -4.95
N GLY A 45 13.54 -2.34 -4.40
CA GLY A 45 13.45 -1.07 -5.09
C GLY A 45 12.17 -0.86 -5.90
N ARG A 46 11.35 -1.89 -6.06
CA ARG A 46 10.08 -1.75 -6.77
C ARG A 46 9.11 -0.92 -5.93
N CYS A 47 8.47 0.05 -6.58
CA CYS A 47 7.47 0.88 -5.95
C CYS A 47 6.12 0.58 -6.59
N VAL A 48 5.09 0.40 -5.77
CA VAL A 48 3.72 0.22 -6.22
C VAL A 48 2.92 1.41 -5.75
N ILE A 49 2.17 2.03 -6.65
CA ILE A 49 1.34 3.19 -6.34
C ILE A 49 -0.08 2.89 -6.81
N TRP A 50 -1.05 3.19 -5.95
CA TRP A 50 -2.47 3.00 -6.33
C TRP A 50 -3.33 4.06 -5.65
N PRO A 51 -4.49 4.38 -6.26
CA PRO A 51 -5.45 5.29 -5.63
C PRO A 51 -5.98 4.68 -4.34
N ALA A 52 -6.15 5.50 -3.32
CA ALA A 52 -6.72 5.04 -2.06
C ALA A 52 -8.20 4.75 -2.23
N GLY A 53 -8.67 3.71 -1.56
CA GLY A 53 -10.09 3.41 -1.49
C GLY A 53 -10.53 2.28 -2.41
N PHE A 54 -11.83 2.01 -2.35
CA PHE A 54 -12.48 1.04 -3.21
C PHE A 54 -12.46 1.56 -4.67
N PRO A 55 -12.19 0.74 -5.69
CA PRO A 55 -12.12 -0.72 -5.67
C PRO A 55 -10.69 -1.28 -5.50
N TYR A 56 -9.78 -0.55 -4.91
CA TYR A 56 -8.37 -0.98 -4.80
C TYR A 56 -8.14 -1.73 -3.50
N VAL A 57 -8.99 -2.72 -3.21
CA VAL A 57 -8.81 -3.61 -2.07
C VAL A 57 -7.58 -4.48 -2.32
N HIS A 58 -6.68 -4.49 -1.36
CA HIS A 58 -5.43 -5.20 -1.50
C HIS A 58 -5.08 -5.95 -0.22
N ARG A 59 -4.13 -6.86 -0.34
CA ARG A 59 -3.54 -7.53 0.82
C ARG A 59 -2.08 -7.85 0.54
N GLY A 60 -1.31 -7.95 1.61
CA GLY A 60 0.04 -8.47 1.52
C GLY A 60 0.03 -9.97 1.79
N ASN A 61 0.44 -10.76 0.80
CA ASN A 61 0.56 -12.19 0.99
C ASN A 61 1.79 -12.50 1.84
N PRO A 62 1.72 -13.52 2.71
CA PRO A 62 2.87 -13.83 3.55
C PRO A 62 4.04 -14.36 2.72
N PRO A 63 5.27 -13.98 3.05
CA PRO A 63 6.42 -14.58 2.41
C PRO A 63 6.56 -16.03 2.86
N LEU A 64 6.94 -16.90 1.93
CA LEU A 64 7.16 -18.32 2.23
C LEU A 64 8.59 -18.58 2.67
N LYS A 65 9.50 -17.71 2.28
CA LYS A 65 10.89 -17.71 2.69
C LYS A 65 11.33 -16.28 2.96
N ASP A 66 12.24 -16.11 3.89
CA ASP A 66 12.84 -14.84 4.25
C ASP A 66 11.86 -13.89 4.95
N THR A 67 12.37 -12.79 5.39
CA THR A 67 11.60 -11.73 6.03
C THR A 67 11.40 -10.60 5.04
N LYS A 68 10.16 -10.17 4.88
CA LYS A 68 9.82 -9.10 3.96
C LYS A 68 9.90 -7.75 4.66
N TYR A 69 10.61 -6.81 4.04
CA TYR A 69 10.71 -5.44 4.53
C TYR A 69 10.09 -4.50 3.51
N ILE A 70 9.20 -3.64 3.96
CA ILE A 70 8.43 -2.76 3.09
C ILE A 70 8.18 -1.42 3.78
N ILE A 71 8.15 -0.36 2.99
CA ILE A 71 7.71 0.96 3.45
C ILE A 71 6.40 1.27 2.75
N THR A 72 5.38 1.60 3.52
CA THR A 72 4.08 2.01 2.97
C THR A 72 3.71 3.37 3.53
N SER A 73 3.24 4.25 2.66
CA SER A 73 2.81 5.58 3.07
C SER A 73 1.73 6.10 2.12
N TRP A 74 1.24 7.28 2.40
CA TRP A 74 0.16 7.91 1.65
C TRP A 74 0.55 9.29 1.20
N LEU A 75 -0.01 9.69 0.05
CA LEU A 75 0.01 11.07 -0.39
C LEU A 75 -1.38 11.62 -0.21
N SER A 76 -1.48 12.72 0.52
CA SER A 76 -2.76 13.35 0.79
C SER A 76 -2.84 14.67 0.05
N LEU A 77 -4.03 15.00 -0.42
CA LEU A 77 -4.27 16.31 -1.03
C LEU A 77 -4.62 17.30 0.06
N PRO A 78 -4.06 18.50 0.03
CA PRO A 78 -4.43 19.51 1.02
C PRO A 78 -5.86 19.96 0.82
N MET A 79 -6.50 20.34 1.90
CA MET A 79 -7.83 20.89 1.88
C MET A 79 -7.72 22.40 1.72
N ASP A 80 -8.43 22.96 0.74
CA ASP A 80 -8.50 24.40 0.54
C ASP A 80 -9.67 25.03 1.27
#